data_7d521f2e37eea00d17a2d17a2ee1b2d5
#
_entry.id   7d521f2e37eea00d17a2d17a2ee1b2d5
#
_cell.length_a   1.000
_cell.length_b   1.000
_cell.length_c   1.000
_cell.angle_alpha   90.00
_cell.angle_beta   90.00
_cell.angle_gamma   90.00
#
_symmetry.space_group_name_H-M   'P 1'
#
loop_
_entity.id
_entity.type
_entity.pdbx_description
1 polymer ?
#
loop_
_entity_poly.entity_id
_entity_poly.type
_entity_poly.pdbx_seq_one_letter_code
_entity_poly.pdbx_strand_id
1 'polypeptide(L)'
;MTAGIAPLISRPAWKALQSHYQKVRDLHLRDIFAGDPKRGERLTAEAVGIYLDYSKHRVTDETLALLRQLAEESGLRQRIDAMFRGEKINVTENRAVLHVALRAPRGTSIVVDGKDVVPEVHAVLDKMADFTNRLRSGGWKGHTGKRIRNVVNIGIGGSDLGPVMAYEALRHYSERSMTFRFVSNVDGTDFAEAVRDLDPAETLFIISSKTFTTLETMTNAGSAREWTLKGLGGDVKAVAKHFVAVSTNAAKVSEFGIDTANMFGFWDWVGGRYSMDSAIGLSTMIAVGPDNFRAMLDGFHQVDEHFRTAPFERNLPVLLGLLSLWYNDFFGAQTVAVLPYEQYLKRFPAYLQQLTMESNGKHVTLDGRRVDYDTGPIYWGEPGTNGQHSFYQLIHQGTRLIPCDFIGFIKTLNPLGPHHDMLVANVFAQTEALAFGKTPEQVKAEGTPDWLVPHRVFEGNRPSNTILLERLTPEALGKLVALYEHSVFTQGVIWDVDSFDQWGVELGKVLAQRIIAELEATTEPVLSHDSSTTALIRRYRKLKSL
;
A
#
# COMPACT_ATOMS: atom_id res chain seq x y z
N MET A 1 -27.12 4.38 -0.61
CA MET A 1 -26.72 3.86 -1.90
C MET A 1 -26.68 2.31 -2.00
N THR A 2 -26.94 1.60 -0.91
CA THR A 2 -27.11 0.11 -0.92
C THR A 2 -28.59 -0.33 -0.87
N ALA A 3 -29.51 0.61 -1.01
CA ALA A 3 -30.95 0.32 -0.99
C ALA A 3 -31.31 -0.61 -2.16
N GLY A 4 -31.58 -1.88 -1.84
CA GLY A 4 -31.98 -2.92 -2.79
C GLY A 4 -30.96 -4.03 -3.04
N ILE A 5 -29.71 -3.91 -2.57
CA ILE A 5 -28.72 -5.00 -2.68
C ILE A 5 -28.89 -5.96 -1.50
N ALA A 6 -29.13 -7.24 -1.79
CA ALA A 6 -29.30 -8.27 -0.77
C ALA A 6 -28.00 -8.48 0.06
N PRO A 7 -28.09 -8.89 1.33
CA PRO A 7 -26.92 -9.27 2.13
C PRO A 7 -26.04 -10.29 1.40
N LEU A 8 -24.72 -10.20 1.54
CA LEU A 8 -23.74 -10.97 0.76
C LEU A 8 -24.06 -12.48 0.74
N ILE A 9 -24.21 -13.08 1.90
CA ILE A 9 -24.45 -14.53 2.01
C ILE A 9 -25.83 -15.00 1.47
N SER A 10 -26.75 -14.05 1.25
CA SER A 10 -28.07 -14.35 0.70
C SER A 10 -28.12 -14.28 -0.83
N ARG A 11 -27.10 -13.70 -1.47
CA ARG A 11 -27.01 -13.54 -2.93
C ARG A 11 -26.95 -14.89 -3.64
N PRO A 12 -27.65 -15.05 -4.77
CA PRO A 12 -27.62 -16.30 -5.54
C PRO A 12 -26.23 -16.77 -5.91
N ALA A 13 -25.37 -15.85 -6.39
CA ALA A 13 -23.98 -16.18 -6.76
C ALA A 13 -23.15 -16.66 -5.57
N TRP A 14 -23.32 -16.08 -4.36
CA TRP A 14 -22.63 -16.55 -3.15
C TRP A 14 -23.01 -17.99 -2.80
N LYS A 15 -24.28 -18.31 -2.79
CA LYS A 15 -24.78 -19.66 -2.51
C LYS A 15 -24.31 -20.67 -3.56
N ALA A 16 -24.31 -20.25 -4.83
CA ALA A 16 -23.77 -21.06 -5.91
C ALA A 16 -22.28 -21.33 -5.74
N LEU A 17 -21.48 -20.32 -5.34
CA LEU A 17 -20.06 -20.45 -5.02
C LEU A 17 -19.82 -21.40 -3.84
N GLN A 18 -20.63 -21.33 -2.77
CA GLN A 18 -20.56 -22.27 -1.67
C GLN A 18 -20.77 -23.72 -2.11
N SER A 19 -21.76 -23.95 -2.98
CA SER A 19 -22.04 -25.28 -3.54
C SER A 19 -20.95 -25.71 -4.52
N HIS A 20 -20.45 -24.79 -5.33
CA HIS A 20 -19.38 -25.05 -6.29
C HIS A 20 -18.05 -25.35 -5.59
N TYR A 21 -17.74 -24.65 -4.48
CA TYR A 21 -16.56 -24.93 -3.66
C TYR A 21 -16.49 -26.40 -3.24
N GLN A 22 -17.60 -27.02 -2.85
CA GLN A 22 -17.62 -28.44 -2.48
C GLN A 22 -17.20 -29.37 -3.62
N LYS A 23 -17.39 -28.97 -4.85
CA LYS A 23 -16.98 -29.73 -6.06
C LYS A 23 -15.50 -29.56 -6.37
N VAL A 24 -14.92 -28.39 -6.08
CA VAL A 24 -13.58 -28.01 -6.58
C VAL A 24 -12.50 -27.97 -5.46
N ARG A 25 -12.87 -27.98 -4.21
CA ARG A 25 -11.92 -27.85 -3.07
C ARG A 25 -10.83 -28.90 -3.05
N ASP A 26 -11.15 -30.10 -3.53
CA ASP A 26 -10.24 -31.26 -3.50
C ASP A 26 -9.52 -31.45 -4.86
N LEU A 27 -9.82 -30.63 -5.86
CA LEU A 27 -9.11 -30.66 -7.14
C LEU A 27 -7.64 -30.26 -6.97
N HIS A 28 -6.76 -31.01 -7.62
CA HIS A 28 -5.35 -30.68 -7.62
C HIS A 28 -4.95 -29.96 -8.92
N LEU A 29 -4.08 -28.97 -8.82
CA LEU A 29 -3.60 -28.23 -9.99
C LEU A 29 -2.94 -29.14 -11.03
N ARG A 30 -2.25 -30.22 -10.62
CA ARG A 30 -1.73 -31.22 -11.56
C ARG A 30 -2.81 -31.79 -12.48
N ASP A 31 -3.95 -32.16 -11.91
CA ASP A 31 -5.05 -32.78 -12.63
C ASP A 31 -5.77 -31.76 -13.52
N ILE A 32 -5.96 -30.56 -12.98
CA ILE A 32 -6.56 -29.44 -13.72
C ILE A 32 -5.73 -29.09 -14.95
N PHE A 33 -4.40 -29.01 -14.84
CA PHE A 33 -3.53 -28.74 -15.98
C PHE A 33 -3.41 -29.92 -16.94
N ALA A 34 -3.45 -31.16 -16.44
CA ALA A 34 -3.47 -32.35 -17.29
C ALA A 34 -4.75 -32.40 -18.15
N GLY A 35 -5.89 -31.97 -17.59
CA GLY A 35 -7.18 -31.89 -18.29
C GLY A 35 -7.30 -30.70 -19.24
N ASP A 36 -6.47 -29.66 -19.10
CA ASP A 36 -6.48 -28.46 -19.94
C ASP A 36 -5.04 -28.01 -20.27
N PRO A 37 -4.38 -28.59 -21.29
CA PRO A 37 -3.02 -28.26 -21.67
C PRO A 37 -2.79 -26.80 -22.09
N LYS A 38 -3.87 -26.08 -22.46
CA LYS A 38 -3.83 -24.66 -22.84
C LYS A 38 -4.20 -23.72 -21.69
N ARG A 39 -4.38 -24.24 -20.49
CA ARG A 39 -4.79 -23.46 -19.35
C ARG A 39 -3.89 -22.25 -19.08
N GLY A 40 -2.56 -22.43 -19.16
CA GLY A 40 -1.60 -21.36 -18.94
C GLY A 40 -1.65 -20.24 -19.99
N GLU A 41 -2.15 -20.52 -21.19
CA GLU A 41 -2.39 -19.51 -22.23
C GLU A 41 -3.76 -18.84 -22.09
N ARG A 42 -4.75 -19.60 -21.60
CA ARG A 42 -6.15 -19.21 -21.55
C ARG A 42 -6.52 -18.39 -20.30
N LEU A 43 -5.96 -18.76 -19.15
CA LEU A 43 -6.22 -18.06 -17.88
C LEU A 43 -5.18 -16.98 -17.61
N THR A 44 -5.09 -16.07 -18.55
CA THR A 44 -4.30 -14.85 -18.50
C THR A 44 -5.11 -13.65 -18.91
N ALA A 45 -4.71 -12.49 -18.45
CA ALA A 45 -5.26 -11.22 -18.89
C ALA A 45 -4.12 -10.21 -19.05
N GLU A 46 -4.17 -9.45 -20.13
CA GLU A 46 -3.18 -8.42 -20.40
C GLU A 46 -3.87 -7.09 -20.73
N ALA A 47 -3.48 -6.04 -20.02
CA ALA A 47 -3.95 -4.69 -20.27
C ALA A 47 -2.96 -3.67 -19.71
N VAL A 48 -2.90 -2.51 -20.33
CA VAL A 48 -2.08 -1.36 -19.90
C VAL A 48 -0.61 -1.71 -19.60
N GLY A 49 -0.07 -2.73 -20.27
CA GLY A 49 1.31 -3.20 -20.05
C GLY A 49 1.53 -4.04 -18.80
N ILE A 50 0.47 -4.54 -18.19
CA ILE A 50 0.48 -5.56 -17.13
C ILE A 50 -0.02 -6.87 -17.71
N TYR A 51 0.79 -7.93 -17.55
CA TYR A 51 0.39 -9.31 -17.86
C TYR A 51 0.11 -10.04 -16.54
N LEU A 52 -1.09 -10.55 -16.37
CA LEU A 52 -1.54 -11.32 -15.21
C LEU A 52 -1.79 -12.76 -15.63
N ASP A 53 -0.98 -13.69 -15.16
CA ASP A 53 -1.23 -15.12 -15.20
C ASP A 53 -1.88 -15.57 -13.90
N TYR A 54 -3.13 -16.02 -13.98
CA TYR A 54 -3.89 -16.59 -12.87
C TYR A 54 -4.25 -18.06 -13.10
N SER A 55 -3.54 -18.73 -14.01
CA SER A 55 -3.78 -20.14 -14.37
C SER A 55 -3.51 -21.10 -13.20
N LYS A 56 -2.62 -20.72 -12.28
CA LYS A 56 -2.23 -21.54 -11.11
C LYS A 56 -3.17 -21.34 -9.90
N HIS A 57 -4.45 -21.13 -10.18
CA HIS A 57 -5.51 -21.10 -9.17
C HIS A 57 -6.43 -22.31 -9.26
N ARG A 58 -7.00 -22.76 -8.14
CA ARG A 58 -8.05 -23.79 -8.11
C ARG A 58 -9.39 -23.19 -8.52
N VAL A 59 -9.50 -22.85 -9.78
CA VAL A 59 -10.69 -22.28 -10.42
C VAL A 59 -11.01 -23.01 -11.72
N THR A 60 -12.28 -23.08 -12.05
CA THR A 60 -12.79 -23.53 -13.33
C THR A 60 -13.50 -22.36 -14.03
N ASP A 61 -13.94 -22.54 -15.27
CA ASP A 61 -14.75 -21.53 -15.97
C ASP A 61 -16.05 -21.22 -15.22
N GLU A 62 -16.67 -22.25 -14.57
CA GLU A 62 -17.82 -22.06 -13.69
C GLU A 62 -17.48 -21.19 -12.49
N THR A 63 -16.31 -21.39 -11.85
CA THR A 63 -15.84 -20.55 -10.74
C THR A 63 -15.74 -19.09 -11.16
N LEU A 64 -15.09 -18.82 -12.29
CA LEU A 64 -14.91 -17.46 -12.81
C LEU A 64 -16.23 -16.79 -13.18
N ALA A 65 -17.15 -17.56 -13.79
CA ALA A 65 -18.49 -17.06 -14.11
C ALA A 65 -19.29 -16.69 -12.84
N LEU A 66 -19.23 -17.51 -11.80
CA LEU A 66 -19.92 -17.25 -10.52
C LEU A 66 -19.30 -16.08 -9.76
N LEU A 67 -17.97 -15.95 -9.75
CA LEU A 67 -17.28 -14.80 -9.14
C LEU A 67 -17.64 -13.49 -9.85
N ARG A 68 -17.73 -13.49 -11.18
CA ARG A 68 -18.19 -12.34 -11.95
C ARG A 68 -19.66 -12.01 -11.62
N GLN A 69 -20.53 -13.00 -11.59
CA GLN A 69 -21.93 -12.82 -11.19
C GLN A 69 -22.03 -12.22 -9.80
N LEU A 70 -21.18 -12.65 -8.84
CA LEU A 70 -21.15 -12.08 -7.51
C LEU A 70 -20.78 -10.58 -7.53
N ALA A 71 -19.81 -10.18 -8.35
CA ALA A 71 -19.45 -8.78 -8.54
C ALA A 71 -20.61 -7.96 -9.11
N GLU A 72 -21.35 -8.51 -10.09
CA GLU A 72 -22.53 -7.90 -10.68
C GLU A 72 -23.66 -7.75 -9.65
N GLU A 73 -23.99 -8.82 -8.91
CA GLU A 73 -24.99 -8.81 -7.83
C GLU A 73 -24.61 -7.88 -6.66
N SER A 74 -23.33 -7.59 -6.51
CA SER A 74 -22.79 -6.63 -5.52
C SER A 74 -22.91 -5.17 -5.97
N GLY A 75 -23.34 -4.91 -7.19
CA GLY A 75 -23.41 -3.56 -7.75
C GLY A 75 -22.04 -2.93 -7.98
N LEU A 76 -21.01 -3.73 -8.26
CA LEU A 76 -19.65 -3.23 -8.39
C LEU A 76 -19.51 -2.14 -9.45
N ARG A 77 -20.16 -2.29 -10.62
CA ARG A 77 -20.11 -1.28 -11.70
C ARG A 77 -20.67 0.06 -11.23
N GLN A 78 -21.81 0.05 -10.56
CA GLN A 78 -22.45 1.24 -10.02
C GLN A 78 -21.57 1.94 -8.98
N ARG A 79 -20.87 1.17 -8.15
CA ARG A 79 -19.95 1.71 -7.12
C ARG A 79 -18.69 2.29 -7.75
N ILE A 80 -18.15 1.66 -8.79
CA ILE A 80 -17.04 2.21 -9.59
C ILE A 80 -17.48 3.56 -10.18
N ASP A 81 -18.63 3.60 -10.87
CA ASP A 81 -19.15 4.83 -11.48
C ASP A 81 -19.38 5.93 -10.45
N ALA A 82 -19.88 5.58 -9.25
CA ALA A 82 -20.11 6.51 -8.16
C ALA A 82 -18.80 7.15 -7.67
N MET A 83 -17.71 6.35 -7.53
CA MET A 83 -16.39 6.87 -7.18
C MET A 83 -15.90 7.89 -8.22
N PHE A 84 -15.93 7.53 -9.50
CA PHE A 84 -15.44 8.40 -10.57
C PHE A 84 -16.31 9.65 -10.80
N ARG A 85 -17.59 9.64 -10.36
CA ARG A 85 -18.45 10.84 -10.35
C ARG A 85 -18.29 11.72 -9.13
N GLY A 86 -17.45 11.35 -8.16
CA GLY A 86 -17.26 12.12 -6.93
C GLY A 86 -18.40 12.00 -5.91
N GLU A 87 -19.18 10.91 -5.96
CA GLU A 87 -20.21 10.65 -4.96
C GLU A 87 -19.58 10.30 -3.60
N LYS A 88 -20.29 10.63 -2.53
CA LYS A 88 -19.81 10.43 -1.15
C LYS A 88 -19.94 8.95 -0.75
N ILE A 89 -19.03 8.11 -1.25
CA ILE A 89 -19.04 6.67 -1.02
C ILE A 89 -18.34 6.24 0.28
N ASN A 90 -17.52 7.08 0.90
CA ASN A 90 -17.11 6.94 2.30
C ASN A 90 -18.29 7.43 3.16
N VAL A 91 -19.13 6.49 3.56
CA VAL A 91 -20.42 6.81 4.18
C VAL A 91 -20.28 7.23 5.64
N THR A 92 -19.30 6.69 6.36
CA THR A 92 -19.10 6.94 7.79
C THR A 92 -18.54 8.33 8.07
N GLU A 93 -17.81 8.91 7.13
CA GLU A 93 -17.27 10.27 7.19
C GLU A 93 -18.00 11.25 6.26
N ASN A 94 -18.99 10.79 5.49
CA ASN A 94 -19.74 11.57 4.49
C ASN A 94 -18.83 12.30 3.49
N ARG A 95 -17.85 11.61 2.93
CA ARG A 95 -16.84 12.14 1.99
C ARG A 95 -16.88 11.43 0.64
N ALA A 96 -16.53 12.18 -0.41
CA ALA A 96 -16.15 11.58 -1.67
C ALA A 96 -14.82 10.80 -1.50
N VAL A 97 -14.53 9.89 -2.42
CA VAL A 97 -13.27 9.14 -2.50
C VAL A 97 -12.71 9.35 -3.89
N LEU A 98 -11.71 10.24 -3.99
CA LEU A 98 -11.26 10.75 -5.27
C LEU A 98 -9.74 10.76 -5.45
N HIS A 99 -9.04 9.73 -4.92
CA HIS A 99 -7.66 9.52 -5.31
C HIS A 99 -7.48 9.44 -6.84
N VAL A 100 -8.50 8.98 -7.57
CA VAL A 100 -8.52 8.99 -9.06
C VAL A 100 -8.46 10.39 -9.67
N ALA A 101 -8.92 11.42 -8.97
CA ALA A 101 -8.83 12.81 -9.45
C ALA A 101 -7.41 13.39 -9.37
N LEU A 102 -6.55 12.85 -8.48
CA LEU A 102 -5.16 13.27 -8.33
C LEU A 102 -4.32 13.03 -9.58
N ARG A 103 -4.72 12.07 -10.40
CA ARG A 103 -4.04 11.61 -11.61
C ARG A 103 -4.88 11.77 -12.88
N ALA A 104 -6.04 12.43 -12.78
CA ALA A 104 -6.88 12.74 -13.93
C ALA A 104 -6.18 13.73 -14.88
N PRO A 105 -6.24 13.54 -16.21
CA PRO A 105 -5.63 14.46 -17.18
C PRO A 105 -6.19 15.88 -17.08
N ARG A 106 -5.38 16.86 -17.47
CA ARG A 106 -5.85 18.25 -17.63
C ARG A 106 -7.05 18.29 -18.59
N GLY A 107 -8.08 19.05 -18.21
CA GLY A 107 -9.31 19.17 -18.99
C GLY A 107 -10.38 18.11 -18.69
N THR A 108 -10.06 17.10 -17.88
CA THR A 108 -11.09 16.25 -17.24
C THR A 108 -11.84 17.09 -16.21
N SER A 109 -13.14 16.86 -16.04
CA SER A 109 -13.95 17.50 -15.01
C SER A 109 -14.52 16.45 -14.05
N ILE A 110 -14.24 16.62 -12.76
CA ILE A 110 -14.81 15.82 -11.67
C ILE A 110 -15.36 16.80 -10.63
N VAL A 111 -16.66 16.73 -10.36
CA VAL A 111 -17.35 17.72 -9.54
C VAL A 111 -17.67 17.14 -8.16
N VAL A 112 -17.22 17.82 -7.10
CA VAL A 112 -17.56 17.53 -5.70
C VAL A 112 -18.19 18.76 -5.09
N ASP A 113 -19.36 18.60 -4.50
CA ASP A 113 -20.11 19.70 -3.84
C ASP A 113 -20.23 20.96 -4.73
N GLY A 114 -20.43 20.75 -6.05
CA GLY A 114 -20.59 21.81 -7.04
C GLY A 114 -19.31 22.44 -7.58
N LYS A 115 -18.13 21.94 -7.17
CA LYS A 115 -16.82 22.45 -7.58
C LYS A 115 -16.04 21.40 -8.38
N ASP A 116 -15.49 21.80 -9.54
CA ASP A 116 -14.55 20.97 -10.27
C ASP A 116 -13.21 20.94 -9.54
N VAL A 117 -12.77 19.74 -9.11
CA VAL A 117 -11.54 19.58 -8.31
C VAL A 117 -10.28 19.41 -9.15
N VAL A 118 -10.38 19.01 -10.41
CA VAL A 118 -9.22 18.70 -11.25
C VAL A 118 -8.32 19.92 -11.50
N PRO A 119 -8.84 21.14 -11.79
CA PRO A 119 -8.00 22.32 -11.93
C PRO A 119 -7.14 22.63 -10.70
N GLU A 120 -7.70 22.42 -9.49
CA GLU A 120 -6.95 22.64 -8.24
C GLU A 120 -5.84 21.59 -8.03
N VAL A 121 -6.13 20.32 -8.36
CA VAL A 121 -5.10 19.25 -8.34
C VAL A 121 -3.91 19.66 -9.20
N HIS A 122 -4.15 20.09 -10.43
CA HIS A 122 -3.09 20.51 -11.31
C HIS A 122 -2.36 21.77 -10.84
N ALA A 123 -3.06 22.71 -10.19
CA ALA A 123 -2.41 23.87 -9.59
C ALA A 123 -1.44 23.49 -8.47
N VAL A 124 -1.79 22.50 -7.63
CA VAL A 124 -0.90 21.97 -6.60
C VAL A 124 0.28 21.23 -7.23
N LEU A 125 0.05 20.39 -8.24
CA LEU A 125 1.12 19.68 -8.96
C LEU A 125 2.11 20.64 -9.62
N ASP A 126 1.63 21.74 -10.20
CA ASP A 126 2.49 22.78 -10.80
C ASP A 126 3.30 23.50 -9.73
N LYS A 127 2.70 23.83 -8.58
CA LYS A 127 3.41 24.40 -7.42
C LYS A 127 4.50 23.48 -6.91
N MET A 128 4.20 22.16 -6.79
CA MET A 128 5.19 21.15 -6.41
C MET A 128 6.34 21.08 -7.43
N ALA A 129 6.02 21.11 -8.71
CA ALA A 129 7.01 21.06 -9.79
C ALA A 129 7.94 22.30 -9.79
N ASP A 130 7.37 23.50 -9.62
CA ASP A 130 8.16 24.72 -9.49
C ASP A 130 9.11 24.67 -8.29
N PHE A 131 8.60 24.31 -7.12
CA PHE A 131 9.41 24.15 -5.91
C PHE A 131 10.51 23.11 -6.11
N THR A 132 10.18 21.94 -6.67
CA THR A 132 11.12 20.87 -6.99
C THR A 132 12.24 21.35 -7.90
N ASN A 133 11.92 22.06 -8.99
CA ASN A 133 12.90 22.58 -9.93
C ASN A 133 13.84 23.59 -9.28
N ARG A 134 13.32 24.49 -8.45
CA ARG A 134 14.15 25.46 -7.69
C ARG A 134 15.06 24.77 -6.70
N LEU A 135 14.58 23.72 -6.01
CA LEU A 135 15.38 22.97 -5.06
C LEU A 135 16.50 22.17 -5.76
N ARG A 136 16.16 21.40 -6.80
CA ARG A 136 17.10 20.56 -7.56
C ARG A 136 18.16 21.38 -8.31
N SER A 137 17.82 22.55 -8.84
CA SER A 137 18.78 23.44 -9.48
C SER A 137 19.70 24.20 -8.51
N GLY A 138 19.37 24.18 -7.19
CA GLY A 138 20.06 25.01 -6.19
C GLY A 138 19.58 26.45 -6.15
N GLY A 139 18.48 26.79 -6.83
CA GLY A 139 17.81 28.08 -6.72
C GLY A 139 17.15 28.31 -5.36
N TRP A 140 16.66 27.24 -4.72
CA TRP A 140 16.28 27.27 -3.30
C TRP A 140 17.51 27.02 -2.43
N LYS A 141 17.79 27.93 -1.51
CA LYS A 141 18.94 27.86 -0.60
C LYS A 141 18.48 27.88 0.84
N GLY A 142 19.26 27.21 1.70
CA GLY A 142 19.12 27.29 3.16
C GLY A 142 19.39 28.70 3.70
N HIS A 143 19.17 28.88 4.99
CA HIS A 143 19.32 30.15 5.70
C HIS A 143 20.71 30.78 5.53
N THR A 144 21.76 29.96 5.52
CA THR A 144 23.16 30.39 5.34
C THR A 144 23.55 30.67 3.88
N GLY A 145 22.62 30.52 2.93
CA GLY A 145 22.90 30.61 1.50
C GLY A 145 23.47 29.35 0.86
N LYS A 146 23.72 28.28 1.65
CA LYS A 146 24.13 26.97 1.12
C LYS A 146 23.00 26.32 0.31
N ARG A 147 23.38 25.52 -0.70
CA ARG A 147 22.46 24.65 -1.43
C ARG A 147 21.92 23.57 -0.49
N ILE A 148 20.63 23.28 -0.60
CA ILE A 148 20.02 22.11 0.06
C ILE A 148 20.48 20.84 -0.66
N ARG A 149 20.98 19.87 0.09
CA ARG A 149 21.43 18.55 -0.38
C ARG A 149 20.68 17.41 0.26
N ASN A 150 20.07 17.67 1.41
CA ASN A 150 19.36 16.66 2.21
C ASN A 150 17.89 17.02 2.30
N VAL A 151 17.02 16.05 2.06
CA VAL A 151 15.56 16.17 2.24
C VAL A 151 15.13 15.10 3.23
N VAL A 152 14.50 15.52 4.32
CA VAL A 152 13.96 14.62 5.34
C VAL A 152 12.44 14.78 5.36
N ASN A 153 11.71 13.73 5.00
CA ASN A 153 10.25 13.69 5.11
C ASN A 153 9.86 13.21 6.51
N ILE A 154 9.08 14.00 7.22
CA ILE A 154 8.54 13.65 8.53
C ILE A 154 7.03 13.46 8.39
N GLY A 155 6.56 12.23 8.58
CA GLY A 155 5.16 11.85 8.48
C GLY A 155 4.95 10.44 8.98
N ILE A 156 3.73 10.00 9.22
CA ILE A 156 3.40 8.66 9.70
C ILE A 156 2.24 8.07 8.90
N GLY A 157 2.14 6.74 8.85
CA GLY A 157 1.10 6.04 8.11
C GLY A 157 1.14 6.36 6.62
N GLY A 158 0.05 6.88 6.05
CA GLY A 158 -0.02 7.23 4.63
C GLY A 158 0.92 8.36 4.21
N SER A 159 1.36 9.20 5.15
CA SER A 159 2.35 10.27 4.90
C SER A 159 3.80 9.77 4.92
N ASP A 160 4.04 8.50 5.24
CA ASP A 160 5.34 7.83 5.24
C ASP A 160 5.40 6.65 4.26
N LEU A 161 4.51 5.65 4.42
CA LEU A 161 4.61 4.37 3.71
C LEU A 161 4.58 4.51 2.19
N GLY A 162 3.69 5.37 1.65
CA GLY A 162 3.65 5.66 0.22
C GLY A 162 4.93 6.35 -0.28
N PRO A 163 5.33 7.49 0.29
CA PRO A 163 6.56 8.19 -0.06
C PRO A 163 7.82 7.35 0.05
N VAL A 164 8.04 6.60 1.13
CA VAL A 164 9.24 5.77 1.28
C VAL A 164 9.25 4.61 0.30
N MET A 165 8.08 4.00 0.04
CA MET A 165 7.95 2.94 -0.95
C MET A 165 8.26 3.46 -2.35
N ALA A 166 7.68 4.61 -2.74
CA ALA A 166 7.92 5.21 -4.04
C ALA A 166 9.37 5.65 -4.24
N TYR A 167 9.99 6.24 -3.22
CA TYR A 167 11.41 6.60 -3.27
C TYR A 167 12.30 5.37 -3.49
N GLU A 168 12.10 4.30 -2.72
CA GLU A 168 12.88 3.07 -2.87
C GLU A 168 12.63 2.41 -4.25
N ALA A 169 11.36 2.34 -4.68
CA ALA A 169 11.01 1.77 -5.98
C ALA A 169 11.62 2.55 -7.16
N LEU A 170 11.65 3.87 -7.06
CA LEU A 170 12.12 4.76 -8.13
C LEU A 170 13.54 5.29 -7.90
N ARG A 171 14.29 4.68 -7.00
CA ARG A 171 15.64 5.12 -6.63
C ARG A 171 16.61 5.18 -7.84
N HIS A 172 16.40 4.34 -8.85
CA HIS A 172 17.15 4.39 -10.10
C HIS A 172 17.03 5.77 -10.79
N TYR A 173 15.86 6.39 -10.73
CA TYR A 173 15.52 7.67 -11.36
C TYR A 173 15.78 8.87 -10.46
N SER A 174 16.24 8.67 -9.23
CA SER A 174 16.40 9.75 -8.25
C SER A 174 17.65 10.60 -8.52
N GLU A 175 17.61 11.84 -8.06
CA GLU A 175 18.77 12.77 -8.05
C GLU A 175 19.82 12.27 -7.04
N ARG A 176 20.89 11.65 -7.55
CA ARG A 176 21.91 10.97 -6.74
C ARG A 176 22.84 11.92 -5.96
N SER A 177 22.84 13.22 -6.31
CA SER A 177 23.59 14.23 -5.56
C SER A 177 22.86 14.72 -4.31
N MET A 178 21.61 14.24 -4.09
CA MET A 178 20.78 14.57 -2.94
C MET A 178 20.53 13.32 -2.07
N THR A 179 20.46 13.52 -0.76
CA THR A 179 20.12 12.50 0.23
C THR A 179 18.66 12.63 0.61
N PHE A 180 17.93 11.50 0.63
CA PHE A 180 16.54 11.44 1.09
C PHE A 180 16.44 10.54 2.32
N ARG A 181 15.79 11.04 3.37
CA ARG A 181 15.53 10.31 4.63
C ARG A 181 14.06 10.44 4.99
N PHE A 182 13.55 9.47 5.72
CA PHE A 182 12.15 9.40 6.16
C PHE A 182 12.14 9.14 7.65
N VAL A 183 11.35 9.92 8.38
CA VAL A 183 11.19 9.82 9.84
C VAL A 183 9.69 9.68 10.12
N SER A 184 9.31 8.59 10.75
CA SER A 184 7.91 8.28 11.02
C SER A 184 7.66 7.90 12.48
N ASN A 185 8.57 7.16 13.11
CA ASN A 185 8.39 6.67 14.46
C ASN A 185 8.66 7.77 15.51
N VAL A 186 7.87 7.78 16.58
CA VAL A 186 8.10 8.67 17.73
C VAL A 186 9.30 8.21 18.59
N ASP A 187 9.82 6.99 18.36
CA ASP A 187 11.11 6.58 18.94
C ASP A 187 12.20 7.54 18.47
N GLY A 188 12.83 8.25 19.43
CA GLY A 188 13.88 9.22 19.15
C GLY A 188 15.05 8.68 18.33
N THR A 189 15.25 7.37 18.30
CA THR A 189 16.26 6.69 17.49
C THR A 189 16.04 6.95 16.01
N ASP A 190 14.77 6.95 15.55
CA ASP A 190 14.43 7.16 14.14
C ASP A 190 14.90 8.54 13.65
N PHE A 191 14.62 9.59 14.42
CA PHE A 191 15.10 10.94 14.12
C PHE A 191 16.60 11.07 14.27
N ALA A 192 17.17 10.59 15.39
CA ALA A 192 18.60 10.73 15.70
C ALA A 192 19.49 10.09 14.62
N GLU A 193 19.16 8.88 14.17
CA GLU A 193 19.90 8.19 13.11
C GLU A 193 19.66 8.83 11.73
N ALA A 194 18.45 9.36 11.48
CA ALA A 194 18.16 10.02 10.23
C ALA A 194 18.98 11.31 10.01
N VAL A 195 19.34 12.05 11.05
CA VAL A 195 20.06 13.33 10.95
C VAL A 195 21.54 13.26 11.34
N ARG A 196 22.02 12.09 11.76
CA ARG A 196 23.34 11.91 12.40
C ARG A 196 24.52 12.44 11.58
N ASP A 197 24.49 12.26 10.28
CA ASP A 197 25.53 12.62 9.31
C ASP A 197 25.15 13.83 8.44
N LEU A 198 24.04 14.52 8.76
CA LEU A 198 23.55 15.64 7.96
C LEU A 198 24.03 16.99 8.48
N ASP A 199 24.28 17.93 7.56
CA ASP A 199 24.53 19.34 7.87
C ASP A 199 23.20 20.10 7.97
N PRO A 200 22.87 20.72 9.12
CA PRO A 200 21.65 21.53 9.26
C PRO A 200 21.52 22.62 8.21
N ALA A 201 22.64 23.21 7.77
CA ALA A 201 22.65 24.28 6.77
C ALA A 201 22.30 23.80 5.35
N GLU A 202 22.34 22.50 5.08
CA GLU A 202 22.05 21.87 3.79
C GLU A 202 20.82 20.95 3.84
N THR A 203 20.04 20.97 4.92
CA THR A 203 18.92 20.06 5.15
C THR A 203 17.56 20.78 5.06
N LEU A 204 16.61 20.20 4.31
CA LEU A 204 15.22 20.60 4.22
C LEU A 204 14.34 19.52 4.84
N PHE A 205 13.41 19.92 5.70
CA PHE A 205 12.39 19.07 6.28
C PHE A 205 11.03 19.30 5.58
N ILE A 206 10.36 18.22 5.23
CA ILE A 206 8.98 18.21 4.73
C ILE A 206 8.11 17.66 5.86
N ILE A 207 7.25 18.49 6.44
CA ILE A 207 6.34 18.07 7.50
C ILE A 207 5.00 17.67 6.87
N SER A 208 4.76 16.38 6.82
CA SER A 208 3.62 15.77 6.13
C SER A 208 2.55 15.34 7.15
N SER A 209 1.55 16.20 7.38
CA SER A 209 0.43 15.91 8.29
C SER A 209 -0.82 16.65 7.85
N LYS A 210 -1.91 15.91 7.54
CA LYS A 210 -3.16 16.49 7.05
C LYS A 210 -3.69 17.58 7.96
N THR A 211 -3.81 17.33 9.25
CA THR A 211 -4.32 18.24 10.27
C THR A 211 -3.24 19.10 10.93
N PHE A 212 -1.96 18.77 10.72
CA PHE A 212 -0.81 19.36 11.41
C PHE A 212 -0.91 19.26 12.95
N THR A 213 -1.48 18.14 13.42
CA THR A 213 -1.71 17.86 14.85
C THR A 213 -1.37 16.42 15.24
N THR A 214 -0.93 15.57 14.28
CA THR A 214 -0.56 14.19 14.55
C THR A 214 0.60 14.15 15.53
N LEU A 215 0.43 13.49 16.67
CA LEU A 215 1.37 13.51 17.80
C LEU A 215 2.79 13.18 17.38
N GLU A 216 2.99 12.03 16.75
CA GLU A 216 4.29 11.52 16.33
C GLU A 216 4.97 12.48 15.35
N THR A 217 4.21 12.94 14.34
CA THR A 217 4.74 13.87 13.32
C THR A 217 5.14 15.20 13.95
N MET A 218 4.32 15.76 14.86
CA MET A 218 4.61 17.05 15.45
C MET A 218 5.74 16.96 16.50
N THR A 219 5.87 15.85 17.20
CA THR A 219 7.01 15.59 18.10
C THR A 219 8.32 15.54 17.31
N ASN A 220 8.35 14.77 16.23
CA ASN A 220 9.53 14.68 15.37
C ASN A 220 9.84 16.02 14.66
N ALA A 221 8.81 16.75 14.24
CA ALA A 221 8.98 18.09 13.66
C ALA A 221 9.55 19.09 14.68
N GLY A 222 9.13 19.02 15.94
CA GLY A 222 9.71 19.80 17.04
C GLY A 222 11.18 19.51 17.23
N SER A 223 11.57 18.24 17.27
CA SER A 223 12.96 17.80 17.35
C SER A 223 13.79 18.27 16.16
N ALA A 224 13.22 18.19 14.95
CA ALA A 224 13.87 18.69 13.73
C ALA A 224 14.09 20.20 13.76
N ARG A 225 13.10 20.95 14.28
CA ARG A 225 13.20 22.40 14.44
C ARG A 225 14.30 22.77 15.44
N GLU A 226 14.35 22.12 16.60
CA GLU A 226 15.38 22.34 17.60
C GLU A 226 16.78 22.01 17.06
N TRP A 227 16.95 20.86 16.39
CA TRP A 227 18.19 20.45 15.75
C TRP A 227 18.67 21.47 14.72
N THR A 228 17.76 21.95 13.86
CA THR A 228 18.05 22.96 12.84
C THR A 228 18.50 24.28 13.46
N LEU A 229 17.72 24.79 14.45
CA LEU A 229 18.04 26.06 15.10
C LEU A 229 19.36 25.99 15.87
N LYS A 230 19.62 24.90 16.58
CA LYS A 230 20.90 24.68 17.27
C LYS A 230 22.09 24.70 16.31
N GLY A 231 21.95 24.05 15.15
CA GLY A 231 23.00 24.02 14.13
C GLY A 231 23.20 25.34 13.37
N LEU A 232 22.20 26.25 13.41
CA LEU A 232 22.21 27.55 12.70
C LEU A 232 22.27 28.76 13.63
N GLY A 233 22.77 28.59 14.84
CA GLY A 233 23.02 29.70 15.78
C GLY A 233 21.74 30.27 16.44
N GLY A 234 20.62 29.56 16.41
CA GLY A 234 19.39 29.93 17.10
C GLY A 234 18.47 30.90 16.36
N ASP A 235 18.79 31.29 15.13
CA ASP A 235 17.95 32.22 14.36
C ASP A 235 16.66 31.54 13.89
N VAL A 236 15.52 31.92 14.48
CA VAL A 236 14.20 31.40 14.16
C VAL A 236 13.77 31.62 12.69
N LYS A 237 14.36 32.60 12.00
CA LYS A 237 14.13 32.84 10.56
C LYS A 237 14.60 31.69 9.68
N ALA A 238 15.47 30.82 10.21
CA ALA A 238 15.92 29.62 9.51
C ALA A 238 14.78 28.67 9.18
N VAL A 239 13.71 28.62 10.00
CA VAL A 239 12.55 27.74 9.78
C VAL A 239 11.93 27.99 8.40
N ALA A 240 11.77 29.25 7.97
CA ALA A 240 11.20 29.58 6.67
C ALA A 240 12.02 29.10 5.46
N LYS A 241 13.29 28.71 5.64
CA LYS A 241 14.19 28.23 4.59
C LYS A 241 14.47 26.72 4.66
N HIS A 242 14.23 26.11 5.80
CA HIS A 242 14.56 24.71 6.08
C HIS A 242 13.33 23.82 6.32
N PHE A 243 12.12 24.40 6.31
CA PHE A 243 10.88 23.65 6.52
C PHE A 243 9.84 24.02 5.48
N VAL A 244 9.17 23.01 4.96
CA VAL A 244 7.95 23.12 4.14
C VAL A 244 6.90 22.18 4.71
N ALA A 245 5.63 22.46 4.46
CA ALA A 245 4.52 21.68 4.99
C ALA A 245 3.66 21.07 3.87
N VAL A 246 3.23 19.85 4.10
CA VAL A 246 2.14 19.22 3.35
C VAL A 246 0.97 19.05 4.31
N SER A 247 -0.04 19.91 4.19
CA SER A 247 -1.13 19.99 5.15
C SER A 247 -2.37 20.70 4.57
N THR A 248 -3.50 20.57 5.28
CA THR A 248 -4.72 21.34 5.01
C THR A 248 -4.90 22.50 6.03
N ASN A 249 -4.03 22.61 7.06
CA ASN A 249 -4.19 23.51 8.20
C ASN A 249 -3.14 24.64 8.17
N ALA A 250 -3.43 25.70 7.41
CA ALA A 250 -2.54 26.84 7.25
C ALA A 250 -2.25 27.58 8.58
N ALA A 251 -3.23 27.62 9.51
CA ALA A 251 -3.05 28.29 10.80
C ALA A 251 -1.98 27.60 11.65
N LYS A 252 -2.03 26.27 11.77
CA LYS A 252 -1.04 25.48 12.51
C LYS A 252 0.34 25.47 11.83
N VAL A 253 0.38 25.46 10.52
CA VAL A 253 1.62 25.58 9.74
C VAL A 253 2.31 26.92 10.01
N SER A 254 1.55 28.03 10.00
CA SER A 254 2.06 29.37 10.34
C SER A 254 2.52 29.47 11.81
N GLU A 255 1.77 28.88 12.75
CA GLU A 255 2.14 28.84 14.18
C GLU A 255 3.48 28.14 14.40
N PHE A 256 3.79 27.10 13.65
CA PHE A 256 5.07 26.38 13.68
C PHE A 256 6.24 27.25 13.18
N GLY A 257 5.97 28.28 12.40
CA GLY A 257 6.94 29.20 11.80
C GLY A 257 7.25 28.89 10.31
N ILE A 258 6.48 28.02 9.67
CA ILE A 258 6.60 27.76 8.23
C ILE A 258 5.80 28.83 7.48
N ASP A 259 6.44 29.42 6.45
CA ASP A 259 5.74 30.31 5.53
C ASP A 259 4.67 29.53 4.75
N THR A 260 3.42 29.95 4.82
CA THR A 260 2.30 29.29 4.14
C THR A 260 2.43 29.32 2.62
N ALA A 261 3.26 30.20 2.04
CA ALA A 261 3.65 30.14 0.64
C ALA A 261 4.37 28.81 0.29
N ASN A 262 5.04 28.20 1.28
CA ASN A 262 5.74 26.92 1.19
C ASN A 262 4.90 25.75 1.75
N MET A 263 3.60 25.91 1.82
CA MET A 263 2.65 24.86 2.17
C MET A 263 2.02 24.31 0.90
N PHE A 264 1.92 22.97 0.84
CA PHE A 264 1.30 22.23 -0.25
C PHE A 264 0.04 21.56 0.29
N GLY A 265 -1.11 21.94 -0.27
CA GLY A 265 -2.42 21.45 0.15
C GLY A 265 -2.83 20.18 -0.56
N PHE A 266 -3.78 19.48 0.04
CA PHE A 266 -4.54 18.40 -0.57
C PHE A 266 -5.95 18.39 0.07
N TRP A 267 -6.80 17.42 -0.24
CA TRP A 267 -8.22 17.52 0.04
C TRP A 267 -8.69 16.45 1.03
N ASP A 268 -9.85 16.64 1.62
CA ASP A 268 -10.46 15.70 2.56
C ASP A 268 -10.93 14.38 1.89
N TRP A 269 -11.22 14.44 0.59
CA TRP A 269 -11.54 13.27 -0.22
C TRP A 269 -10.33 12.41 -0.61
N VAL A 270 -9.13 12.75 -0.15
CA VAL A 270 -7.92 11.92 -0.25
C VAL A 270 -7.72 11.17 1.07
N GLY A 271 -7.87 9.86 1.06
CA GLY A 271 -7.51 9.00 2.18
C GLY A 271 -5.98 8.90 2.36
N GLY A 272 -5.49 8.78 3.60
CA GLY A 272 -4.05 8.76 3.89
C GLY A 272 -3.28 7.69 3.11
N ARG A 273 -3.77 6.45 3.09
CA ARG A 273 -3.15 5.32 2.38
C ARG A 273 -3.28 5.37 0.85
N TYR A 274 -4.06 6.32 0.33
CA TYR A 274 -4.26 6.62 -1.09
C TYR A 274 -3.66 7.96 -1.50
N SER A 275 -2.72 8.52 -0.72
CA SER A 275 -2.30 9.92 -0.88
C SER A 275 -0.93 10.12 -1.52
N MET A 276 -0.18 9.07 -1.83
CA MET A 276 1.19 9.21 -2.35
C MET A 276 1.29 9.94 -3.70
N ASP A 277 0.22 10.00 -4.46
CA ASP A 277 0.04 10.70 -5.73
C ASP A 277 -0.49 12.14 -5.58
N SER A 278 -0.75 12.59 -4.34
CA SER A 278 -1.07 13.96 -3.95
C SER A 278 0.18 14.77 -3.57
N ALA A 279 -0.01 15.91 -2.91
CA ALA A 279 1.08 16.70 -2.31
C ALA A 279 1.93 15.88 -1.30
N ILE A 280 1.38 14.82 -0.70
CA ILE A 280 2.13 13.87 0.14
C ILE A 280 3.34 13.28 -0.61
N GLY A 281 3.26 13.14 -1.92
CA GLY A 281 4.36 12.71 -2.78
C GLY A 281 5.43 13.78 -3.08
N LEU A 282 5.44 14.93 -2.40
CA LEU A 282 6.42 15.99 -2.65
C LEU A 282 7.87 15.50 -2.53
N SER A 283 8.19 14.70 -1.52
CA SER A 283 9.52 14.09 -1.37
C SER A 283 9.88 13.19 -2.55
N THR A 284 8.92 12.42 -3.06
CA THR A 284 9.08 11.60 -4.27
C THR A 284 9.33 12.47 -5.50
N MET A 285 8.51 13.52 -5.70
CA MET A 285 8.72 14.44 -6.85
C MET A 285 10.08 15.13 -6.78
N ILE A 286 10.55 15.53 -5.60
CA ILE A 286 11.89 16.10 -5.43
C ILE A 286 12.96 15.07 -5.81
N ALA A 287 12.79 13.83 -5.40
CA ALA A 287 13.75 12.77 -5.68
C ALA A 287 13.85 12.45 -7.17
N VAL A 288 12.73 12.20 -7.83
CA VAL A 288 12.72 11.67 -9.20
C VAL A 288 12.54 12.74 -10.28
N GLY A 289 12.18 13.96 -9.90
CA GLY A 289 11.84 15.08 -10.82
C GLY A 289 10.37 15.08 -11.23
N PRO A 290 9.86 16.26 -11.67
CA PRO A 290 8.45 16.43 -12.01
C PRO A 290 7.98 15.53 -13.15
N ASP A 291 8.81 15.29 -14.16
CA ASP A 291 8.42 14.49 -15.33
C ASP A 291 8.23 13.02 -14.97
N ASN A 292 9.14 12.45 -14.17
CA ASN A 292 9.00 11.08 -13.67
C ASN A 292 7.82 10.94 -12.72
N PHE A 293 7.55 11.95 -11.88
CA PHE A 293 6.37 11.95 -11.03
C PHE A 293 5.08 11.98 -11.86
N ARG A 294 5.01 12.79 -12.90
CA ARG A 294 3.87 12.79 -13.83
C ARG A 294 3.72 11.46 -14.56
N ALA A 295 4.82 10.87 -15.04
CA ALA A 295 4.78 9.54 -15.64
C ALA A 295 4.22 8.48 -14.67
N MET A 296 4.53 8.59 -13.38
CA MET A 296 3.91 7.73 -12.35
C MET A 296 2.39 7.96 -12.28
N LEU A 297 1.93 9.22 -12.26
CA LEU A 297 0.50 9.56 -12.29
C LEU A 297 -0.20 9.04 -13.55
N ASP A 298 0.46 9.10 -14.70
CA ASP A 298 -0.06 8.55 -15.96
C ASP A 298 -0.26 7.03 -15.87
N GLY A 299 0.66 6.34 -15.19
CA GLY A 299 0.53 4.90 -14.93
C GLY A 299 -0.68 4.56 -14.06
N PHE A 300 -0.92 5.31 -13.01
CA PHE A 300 -2.14 5.20 -12.20
C PHE A 300 -3.38 5.41 -13.06
N HIS A 301 -3.43 6.49 -13.83
CA HIS A 301 -4.57 6.86 -14.66
C HIS A 301 -4.91 5.79 -15.70
N GLN A 302 -3.92 5.16 -16.32
CA GLN A 302 -4.14 4.08 -17.28
C GLN A 302 -4.91 2.91 -16.64
N VAL A 303 -4.57 2.57 -15.41
CA VAL A 303 -5.28 1.50 -14.67
C VAL A 303 -6.66 1.99 -14.20
N ASP A 304 -6.81 3.26 -13.83
CA ASP A 304 -8.12 3.85 -13.50
C ASP A 304 -9.11 3.69 -14.67
N GLU A 305 -8.68 4.07 -15.87
CA GLU A 305 -9.52 3.96 -17.07
C GLU A 305 -9.80 2.48 -17.42
N HIS A 306 -8.81 1.61 -17.28
CA HIS A 306 -9.03 0.18 -17.45
C HIS A 306 -10.04 -0.37 -16.44
N PHE A 307 -9.91 -0.01 -15.15
CA PHE A 307 -10.84 -0.42 -14.10
C PHE A 307 -12.27 0.08 -14.36
N ARG A 308 -12.40 1.33 -14.79
CA ARG A 308 -13.67 1.97 -15.07
C ARG A 308 -14.38 1.38 -16.27
N THR A 309 -13.67 0.99 -17.33
CA THR A 309 -14.26 0.69 -18.63
C THR A 309 -14.23 -0.77 -19.04
N ALA A 310 -13.25 -1.55 -18.56
CA ALA A 310 -13.11 -2.94 -18.98
C ALA A 310 -14.26 -3.83 -18.45
N PRO A 311 -14.69 -4.84 -19.22
CA PRO A 311 -15.60 -5.86 -18.72
C PRO A 311 -14.92 -6.69 -17.62
N PHE A 312 -15.68 -7.17 -16.63
CA PHE A 312 -15.13 -7.77 -15.41
C PHE A 312 -14.24 -8.99 -15.68
N GLU A 313 -14.53 -9.78 -16.71
CA GLU A 313 -13.73 -10.94 -17.12
C GLU A 313 -12.34 -10.61 -17.65
N ARG A 314 -12.05 -9.34 -17.96
CA ARG A 314 -10.76 -8.86 -18.44
C ARG A 314 -10.21 -7.70 -17.60
N ASN A 315 -10.93 -7.32 -16.56
CA ASN A 315 -10.56 -6.22 -15.68
C ASN A 315 -9.56 -6.71 -14.64
N LEU A 316 -8.28 -6.34 -14.80
CA LEU A 316 -7.19 -6.85 -13.97
C LEU A 316 -7.40 -6.65 -12.46
N PRO A 317 -7.74 -5.43 -11.97
CA PRO A 317 -8.06 -5.23 -10.56
C PRO A 317 -9.22 -6.07 -10.05
N VAL A 318 -10.27 -6.22 -10.87
CA VAL A 318 -11.45 -7.03 -10.51
C VAL A 318 -11.08 -8.50 -10.42
N LEU A 319 -10.34 -9.03 -11.40
CA LEU A 319 -9.86 -10.42 -11.37
C LEU A 319 -9.02 -10.71 -10.12
N LEU A 320 -8.06 -9.82 -9.81
CA LEU A 320 -7.21 -9.96 -8.64
C LEU A 320 -8.02 -9.94 -7.34
N GLY A 321 -8.98 -9.02 -7.23
CA GLY A 321 -9.87 -8.90 -6.07
C GLY A 321 -10.78 -10.12 -5.88
N LEU A 322 -11.37 -10.62 -6.97
CA LEU A 322 -12.24 -11.80 -6.95
C LEU A 322 -11.49 -13.08 -6.59
N LEU A 323 -10.26 -13.26 -7.10
CA LEU A 323 -9.41 -14.39 -6.75
C LEU A 323 -9.00 -14.37 -5.27
N SER A 324 -8.64 -13.20 -4.74
CA SER A 324 -8.33 -13.04 -3.32
C SER A 324 -9.55 -13.38 -2.45
N LEU A 325 -10.73 -12.87 -2.79
CA LEU A 325 -11.99 -13.17 -2.12
C LEU A 325 -12.32 -14.68 -2.17
N TRP A 326 -12.11 -15.33 -3.31
CA TRP A 326 -12.34 -16.77 -3.47
C TRP A 326 -11.57 -17.60 -2.43
N TYR A 327 -10.29 -17.26 -2.22
CA TYR A 327 -9.49 -17.97 -1.23
C TYR A 327 -9.80 -17.55 0.21
N ASN A 328 -10.05 -16.28 0.46
CA ASN A 328 -10.39 -15.79 1.79
C ASN A 328 -11.68 -16.42 2.31
N ASP A 329 -12.77 -16.31 1.54
CA ASP A 329 -14.10 -16.62 2.03
C ASP A 329 -14.50 -18.10 1.86
N PHE A 330 -13.95 -18.80 0.87
CA PHE A 330 -14.33 -20.19 0.59
C PHE A 330 -13.25 -21.20 0.99
N PHE A 331 -11.97 -20.87 0.83
CA PHE A 331 -10.88 -21.73 1.26
C PHE A 331 -10.33 -21.42 2.66
N GLY A 332 -10.78 -20.34 3.29
CA GLY A 332 -10.31 -19.91 4.61
C GLY A 332 -8.84 -19.48 4.62
N ALA A 333 -8.32 -18.98 3.50
CA ALA A 333 -6.97 -18.45 3.40
C ALA A 333 -6.90 -17.05 4.03
N GLN A 334 -6.37 -16.98 5.24
CA GLN A 334 -6.35 -15.74 6.03
C GLN A 334 -5.27 -14.74 5.59
N THR A 335 -4.37 -15.12 4.69
CA THR A 335 -3.24 -14.26 4.29
C THR A 335 -3.00 -14.33 2.79
N VAL A 336 -2.38 -13.27 2.25
CA VAL A 336 -1.83 -13.19 0.89
C VAL A 336 -0.38 -12.78 0.99
N ALA A 337 0.54 -13.55 0.38
CA ALA A 337 1.94 -13.19 0.30
C ALA A 337 2.23 -12.43 -0.99
N VAL A 338 2.80 -11.22 -0.89
CA VAL A 338 3.23 -10.39 -2.03
C VAL A 338 4.74 -10.51 -2.16
N LEU A 339 5.19 -11.07 -3.26
CA LEU A 339 6.57 -11.53 -3.48
C LEU A 339 7.17 -10.84 -4.72
N PRO A 340 7.63 -9.58 -4.60
CA PRO A 340 8.24 -8.89 -5.72
C PRO A 340 9.66 -9.41 -5.96
N TYR A 341 9.94 -9.90 -7.17
CA TYR A 341 11.27 -10.26 -7.61
C TYR A 341 11.94 -9.05 -8.27
N GLU A 342 12.04 -8.00 -7.49
CA GLU A 342 12.68 -6.72 -7.81
C GLU A 342 13.11 -6.04 -6.51
N GLN A 343 14.42 -5.86 -6.32
CA GLN A 343 14.97 -5.32 -5.07
C GLN A 343 14.48 -3.89 -4.76
N TYR A 344 14.21 -3.09 -5.77
CA TYR A 344 13.66 -1.76 -5.57
C TYR A 344 12.24 -1.78 -4.97
N LEU A 345 11.50 -2.87 -5.14
CA LEU A 345 10.16 -3.05 -4.55
C LEU A 345 10.17 -3.60 -3.11
N LYS A 346 11.31 -3.59 -2.42
CA LYS A 346 11.43 -4.13 -1.04
C LYS A 346 10.43 -3.51 -0.03
N ARG A 347 9.97 -2.29 -0.27
CA ARG A 347 8.97 -1.61 0.58
C ARG A 347 7.53 -1.76 0.09
N PHE A 348 7.33 -2.38 -1.06
CA PHE A 348 6.00 -2.55 -1.65
C PHE A 348 5.07 -3.42 -0.80
N PRO A 349 5.49 -4.59 -0.26
CA PRO A 349 4.64 -5.36 0.64
C PRO A 349 4.23 -4.58 1.89
N ALA A 350 5.14 -3.80 2.50
CA ALA A 350 4.84 -2.98 3.67
C ALA A 350 3.84 -1.85 3.36
N TYR A 351 3.92 -1.25 2.18
CA TYR A 351 2.92 -0.29 1.70
C TYR A 351 1.55 -0.96 1.54
N LEU A 352 1.50 -2.14 0.95
CA LEU A 352 0.25 -2.89 0.77
C LEU A 352 -0.37 -3.35 2.09
N GLN A 353 0.40 -3.53 3.16
CA GLN A 353 -0.15 -3.81 4.49
C GLN A 353 -1.15 -2.73 4.91
N GLN A 354 -0.76 -1.46 4.82
CA GLN A 354 -1.69 -0.39 5.13
C GLN A 354 -2.81 -0.29 4.11
N LEU A 355 -2.48 -0.29 2.82
CA LEU A 355 -3.45 -0.15 1.75
C LEU A 355 -4.60 -1.16 1.88
N THR A 356 -4.29 -2.42 2.13
CA THR A 356 -5.27 -3.51 2.14
C THR A 356 -5.93 -3.72 3.49
N MET A 357 -5.15 -3.84 4.57
CA MET A 357 -5.67 -4.21 5.89
C MET A 357 -6.41 -3.06 6.57
N GLU A 358 -5.95 -1.82 6.42
CA GLU A 358 -6.67 -0.67 6.95
C GLU A 358 -7.96 -0.38 6.16
N SER A 359 -7.98 -0.69 4.85
CA SER A 359 -9.18 -0.54 4.03
C SER A 359 -10.24 -1.59 4.34
N ASN A 360 -9.89 -2.87 4.31
CA ASN A 360 -10.86 -3.97 4.34
C ASN A 360 -10.85 -4.79 5.63
N GLY A 361 -9.97 -4.48 6.59
CA GLY A 361 -10.00 -5.08 7.93
C GLY A 361 -11.18 -4.53 8.74
N LYS A 362 -12.40 -4.80 8.30
CA LYS A 362 -13.64 -4.27 8.86
C LYS A 362 -14.58 -5.41 9.25
N HIS A 363 -15.37 -5.21 10.30
CA HIS A 363 -16.32 -6.20 10.80
C HIS A 363 -17.78 -5.73 10.73
N VAL A 364 -18.02 -4.59 10.07
CA VAL A 364 -19.34 -3.96 9.96
C VAL A 364 -19.59 -3.53 8.52
N THR A 365 -20.78 -3.83 8.02
CA THR A 365 -21.27 -3.40 6.70
C THR A 365 -21.56 -1.89 6.66
N LEU A 366 -21.72 -1.34 5.45
CA LEU A 366 -22.05 0.08 5.23
C LEU A 366 -23.35 0.53 5.94
N ASP A 367 -24.27 -0.39 6.20
CA ASP A 367 -25.52 -0.11 6.94
C ASP A 367 -25.43 -0.45 8.45
N GLY A 368 -24.23 -0.74 8.97
CA GLY A 368 -23.96 -0.92 10.38
C GLY A 368 -24.22 -2.32 10.94
N ARG A 369 -24.46 -3.32 10.10
CA ARG A 369 -24.62 -4.72 10.54
C ARG A 369 -23.26 -5.40 10.71
N ARG A 370 -23.12 -6.25 11.72
CA ARG A 370 -21.95 -7.10 11.85
C ARG A 370 -21.91 -8.11 10.71
N VAL A 371 -20.74 -8.28 10.09
CA VAL A 371 -20.52 -9.29 9.05
C VAL A 371 -20.48 -10.69 9.67
N ASP A 372 -20.88 -11.70 8.91
CA ASP A 372 -20.87 -13.12 9.24
C ASP A 372 -20.03 -13.94 8.23
N TYR A 373 -19.07 -13.27 7.61
CA TYR A 373 -18.06 -13.78 6.67
C TYR A 373 -16.70 -13.13 6.99
N ASP A 374 -15.62 -13.68 6.45
CA ASP A 374 -14.28 -13.13 6.63
C ASP A 374 -14.05 -11.92 5.71
N THR A 375 -13.30 -10.93 6.21
CA THR A 375 -12.91 -9.72 5.46
C THR A 375 -11.43 -9.44 5.63
N GLY A 376 -10.82 -8.76 4.68
CA GLY A 376 -9.49 -8.17 4.83
C GLY A 376 -8.39 -9.17 5.17
N PRO A 377 -7.96 -10.07 4.25
CA PRO A 377 -6.84 -10.97 4.50
C PRO A 377 -5.57 -10.20 4.87
N ILE A 378 -4.69 -10.83 5.64
CA ILE A 378 -3.41 -10.26 6.07
C ILE A 378 -2.47 -10.25 4.87
N TYR A 379 -2.04 -9.07 4.44
CA TYR A 379 -1.02 -8.91 3.40
C TYR A 379 0.37 -8.83 4.04
N TRP A 380 1.33 -9.55 3.46
CA TRP A 380 2.72 -9.57 3.92
C TRP A 380 3.63 -10.05 2.80
N GLY A 381 4.93 -9.91 2.95
CA GLY A 381 5.87 -10.43 1.97
C GLY A 381 7.24 -9.77 2.05
N GLU A 382 8.14 -10.29 1.25
CA GLU A 382 9.52 -9.82 1.07
C GLU A 382 9.95 -10.03 -0.38
N PRO A 383 10.98 -9.32 -0.85
CA PRO A 383 11.51 -9.57 -2.18
C PRO A 383 12.02 -11.01 -2.36
N GLY A 384 11.76 -11.59 -3.53
CA GLY A 384 12.55 -12.72 -4.01
C GLY A 384 13.92 -12.23 -4.51
N THR A 385 14.99 -13.02 -4.31
CA THR A 385 15.03 -14.40 -3.81
C THR A 385 15.11 -14.49 -2.28
N ASN A 386 15.24 -13.38 -1.56
CA ASN A 386 15.43 -13.37 -0.11
C ASN A 386 14.34 -14.14 0.64
N GLY A 387 13.08 -13.95 0.29
CA GLY A 387 11.95 -14.67 0.89
C GLY A 387 12.07 -16.19 0.83
N GLN A 388 12.69 -16.74 -0.25
CA GLN A 388 12.92 -18.18 -0.42
C GLN A 388 13.79 -18.75 0.71
N HIS A 389 14.69 -17.96 1.26
CA HIS A 389 15.60 -18.33 2.33
C HIS A 389 15.11 -17.91 3.73
N SER A 390 13.86 -17.44 3.83
CA SER A 390 13.24 -16.99 5.07
C SER A 390 11.99 -17.80 5.43
N PHE A 391 10.93 -17.72 4.63
CA PHE A 391 9.62 -18.26 5.01
C PHE A 391 8.98 -19.19 3.96
N TYR A 392 9.62 -19.47 2.83
CA TYR A 392 9.03 -20.34 1.80
C TYR A 392 8.83 -21.78 2.28
N GLN A 393 9.56 -22.22 3.30
CA GLN A 393 9.30 -23.50 3.96
C GLN A 393 7.82 -23.60 4.39
N LEU A 394 7.27 -22.53 5.00
CA LEU A 394 5.87 -22.49 5.39
C LEU A 394 4.92 -22.53 4.19
N ILE A 395 5.24 -21.79 3.13
CA ILE A 395 4.37 -21.71 1.94
C ILE A 395 4.32 -23.07 1.23
N HIS A 396 5.46 -23.78 1.10
CA HIS A 396 5.53 -25.06 0.42
C HIS A 396 4.97 -26.23 1.24
N GLN A 397 5.41 -26.37 2.48
CA GLN A 397 5.15 -27.56 3.31
C GLN A 397 4.37 -27.27 4.60
N GLY A 398 4.00 -26.02 4.84
CA GLY A 398 3.18 -25.69 6.01
C GLY A 398 1.71 -26.09 5.84
N THR A 399 0.99 -26.10 6.96
CA THR A 399 -0.43 -26.47 7.02
C THR A 399 -1.39 -25.35 6.65
N ARG A 400 -0.87 -24.15 6.36
CA ARG A 400 -1.65 -22.98 5.97
C ARG A 400 -1.72 -22.83 4.46
N LEU A 401 -2.90 -22.51 3.94
CA LEU A 401 -3.04 -22.12 2.55
C LEU A 401 -2.70 -20.62 2.43
N ILE A 402 -1.70 -20.30 1.61
CA ILE A 402 -1.20 -18.94 1.42
C ILE A 402 -1.18 -18.64 -0.08
N PRO A 403 -2.20 -17.97 -0.62
CA PRO A 403 -2.14 -17.43 -1.97
C PRO A 403 -0.98 -16.45 -2.11
N CYS A 404 -0.28 -16.50 -3.25
CA CYS A 404 0.91 -15.70 -3.50
C CYS A 404 0.76 -14.84 -4.75
N ASP A 405 1.18 -13.58 -4.67
CA ASP A 405 1.34 -12.67 -5.81
C ASP A 405 2.83 -12.53 -6.13
N PHE A 406 3.29 -13.17 -7.20
CA PHE A 406 4.64 -13.02 -7.72
C PHE A 406 4.68 -11.85 -8.69
N ILE A 407 5.52 -10.84 -8.43
CA ILE A 407 5.69 -9.68 -9.30
C ILE A 407 7.08 -9.73 -9.92
N GLY A 408 7.16 -9.72 -11.26
CA GLY A 408 8.41 -9.76 -11.99
C GLY A 408 8.46 -8.76 -13.14
N PHE A 409 9.66 -8.53 -13.65
CA PHE A 409 9.92 -7.64 -14.78
C PHE A 409 10.68 -8.36 -15.87
N ILE A 410 10.36 -8.06 -17.14
CA ILE A 410 11.04 -8.68 -18.29
C ILE A 410 12.45 -8.11 -18.47
N LYS A 411 12.65 -6.84 -18.13
CA LYS A 411 13.91 -6.12 -18.27
C LYS A 411 14.35 -5.51 -16.94
N THR A 412 15.60 -5.72 -16.56
CA THR A 412 16.20 -5.07 -15.39
C THR A 412 16.62 -3.63 -15.67
N LEU A 413 16.64 -2.81 -14.60
CA LEU A 413 17.25 -1.46 -14.61
C LEU A 413 18.78 -1.51 -14.46
N ASN A 414 19.32 -2.62 -13.93
CA ASN A 414 20.74 -2.79 -13.64
C ASN A 414 21.25 -4.10 -14.26
N PRO A 415 21.55 -4.13 -15.56
CA PRO A 415 22.04 -5.34 -16.21
C PRO A 415 23.42 -5.70 -15.67
N LEU A 416 23.52 -6.91 -15.11
CA LEU A 416 24.75 -7.45 -14.50
C LEU A 416 24.87 -8.94 -14.81
N GLY A 417 25.53 -9.28 -15.90
CA GLY A 417 25.71 -10.66 -16.34
C GLY A 417 24.39 -11.47 -16.32
N PRO A 418 24.37 -12.69 -15.78
CA PRO A 418 23.20 -13.57 -15.78
C PRO A 418 22.20 -13.30 -14.66
N HIS A 419 22.40 -12.28 -13.82
CA HIS A 419 21.62 -12.07 -12.59
C HIS A 419 20.11 -11.96 -12.85
N HIS A 420 19.71 -11.28 -13.92
CA HIS A 420 18.29 -11.08 -14.21
C HIS A 420 17.62 -12.38 -14.65
N ASP A 421 18.25 -13.15 -15.53
CA ASP A 421 17.72 -14.44 -15.96
C ASP A 421 17.62 -15.44 -14.78
N MET A 422 18.60 -15.42 -13.88
CA MET A 422 18.56 -16.22 -12.65
C MET A 422 17.40 -15.81 -11.75
N LEU A 423 17.14 -14.50 -11.61
CA LEU A 423 16.03 -13.97 -10.82
C LEU A 423 14.68 -14.39 -11.41
N VAL A 424 14.48 -14.21 -12.71
CA VAL A 424 13.25 -14.57 -13.42
C VAL A 424 13.03 -16.08 -13.42
N ALA A 425 14.09 -16.89 -13.60
CA ALA A 425 14.01 -18.34 -13.49
C ALA A 425 13.48 -18.78 -12.12
N ASN A 426 13.86 -18.09 -11.04
CA ASN A 426 13.31 -18.35 -9.71
C ASN A 426 11.82 -18.02 -9.60
N VAL A 427 11.33 -16.96 -10.23
CA VAL A 427 9.87 -16.66 -10.28
C VAL A 427 9.13 -17.87 -10.87
N PHE A 428 9.56 -18.33 -12.03
CA PHE A 428 8.87 -19.40 -12.74
C PHE A 428 8.99 -20.74 -11.99
N ALA A 429 10.19 -21.07 -11.48
CA ALA A 429 10.41 -22.28 -10.71
C ALA A 429 9.57 -22.33 -9.42
N GLN A 430 9.47 -21.22 -8.69
CA GLN A 430 8.68 -21.17 -7.46
C GLN A 430 7.19 -21.31 -7.73
N THR A 431 6.65 -20.63 -8.73
CA THR A 431 5.24 -20.76 -9.09
C THR A 431 4.90 -22.16 -9.60
N GLU A 432 5.81 -22.80 -10.33
CA GLU A 432 5.67 -24.19 -10.77
C GLU A 432 5.69 -25.16 -9.59
N ALA A 433 6.71 -25.05 -8.72
CA ALA A 433 6.84 -25.91 -7.55
C ALA A 433 5.66 -25.78 -6.58
N LEU A 434 5.15 -24.57 -6.36
CA LEU A 434 3.96 -24.32 -5.53
C LEU A 434 2.70 -24.95 -6.11
N ALA A 435 2.53 -24.88 -7.43
CA ALA A 435 1.36 -25.45 -8.11
C ALA A 435 1.39 -26.98 -8.14
N PHE A 436 2.49 -27.55 -8.54
CA PHE A 436 2.56 -28.98 -8.88
C PHE A 436 3.20 -29.83 -7.78
N GLY A 437 4.09 -29.27 -6.97
CA GLY A 437 4.78 -29.99 -5.91
C GLY A 437 5.61 -31.19 -6.43
N LYS A 438 5.82 -32.17 -5.53
CA LYS A 438 6.58 -33.41 -5.82
C LYS A 438 5.96 -34.56 -5.04
N THR A 439 5.51 -35.61 -5.76
CA THR A 439 4.78 -36.72 -5.15
C THR A 439 5.71 -37.68 -4.38
N PRO A 440 5.18 -38.53 -3.49
CA PRO A 440 5.95 -39.57 -2.81
C PRO A 440 6.68 -40.50 -3.79
N GLU A 441 6.02 -40.85 -4.90
CA GLU A 441 6.59 -41.73 -5.94
C GLU A 441 7.80 -41.07 -6.61
N GLN A 442 7.70 -39.78 -6.93
CA GLN A 442 8.82 -39.02 -7.51
C GLN A 442 9.99 -38.92 -6.54
N VAL A 443 9.70 -38.66 -5.24
CA VAL A 443 10.72 -38.59 -4.18
C VAL A 443 11.44 -39.95 -4.02
N LYS A 444 10.69 -41.08 -4.04
CA LYS A 444 11.28 -42.44 -3.98
C LYS A 444 12.12 -42.74 -5.20
N ALA A 445 11.67 -42.36 -6.39
CA ALA A 445 12.41 -42.57 -7.64
C ALA A 445 13.78 -41.88 -7.67
N GLU A 446 14.00 -40.86 -6.83
CA GLU A 446 15.30 -40.22 -6.64
C GLU A 446 16.22 -40.93 -5.65
N GLY A 447 15.85 -42.13 -5.17
CA GLY A 447 16.64 -42.90 -4.22
C GLY A 447 16.50 -42.42 -2.77
N THR A 448 15.49 -41.66 -2.45
CA THR A 448 15.24 -41.19 -1.07
C THR A 448 14.83 -42.38 -0.18
N PRO A 449 15.48 -42.60 0.99
CA PRO A 449 15.10 -43.66 1.93
C PRO A 449 13.64 -43.46 2.42
N ASP A 450 12.92 -44.57 2.63
CA ASP A 450 11.48 -44.53 2.96
C ASP A 450 11.13 -43.63 4.16
N TRP A 451 11.96 -43.62 5.20
CA TRP A 451 11.76 -42.79 6.38
C TRP A 451 11.85 -41.28 6.10
N LEU A 452 12.59 -40.91 5.06
CA LEU A 452 12.82 -39.50 4.67
C LEU A 452 11.81 -39.02 3.60
N VAL A 453 11.13 -39.93 2.91
CA VAL A 453 10.16 -39.59 1.85
C VAL A 453 9.10 -38.62 2.33
N PRO A 454 8.40 -38.83 3.49
CA PRO A 454 7.39 -37.89 3.93
C PRO A 454 7.90 -36.47 4.16
N HIS A 455 9.17 -36.30 4.49
CA HIS A 455 9.80 -35.00 4.73
C HIS A 455 10.21 -34.29 3.43
N ARG A 456 10.30 -34.99 2.32
CA ARG A 456 10.73 -34.47 1.02
C ARG A 456 9.60 -34.36 -0.01
N VAL A 457 8.39 -34.75 0.37
CA VAL A 457 7.19 -34.54 -0.45
C VAL A 457 6.80 -33.07 -0.41
N PHE A 458 6.43 -32.54 -1.55
CA PHE A 458 5.81 -31.24 -1.71
C PHE A 458 4.39 -31.45 -2.21
N GLU A 459 3.40 -31.15 -1.40
CA GLU A 459 1.99 -31.39 -1.76
C GLU A 459 1.59 -30.65 -3.04
N GLY A 460 2.15 -29.47 -3.27
CA GLY A 460 1.73 -28.58 -4.33
C GLY A 460 0.39 -27.94 -4.02
N ASN A 461 -0.40 -27.66 -5.06
CA ASN A 461 -1.77 -27.13 -4.96
C ASN A 461 -1.85 -25.78 -4.22
N ARG A 462 -0.74 -25.01 -4.20
CA ARG A 462 -0.59 -23.68 -3.61
C ARG A 462 -0.87 -22.64 -4.70
N PRO A 463 -1.92 -21.82 -4.54
CA PRO A 463 -2.34 -20.89 -5.59
C PRO A 463 -1.40 -19.69 -5.72
N SER A 464 -1.20 -19.24 -6.94
CA SER A 464 -0.43 -18.01 -7.18
C SER A 464 -0.90 -17.24 -8.42
N ASN A 465 -0.79 -15.92 -8.33
CA ASN A 465 -0.72 -15.02 -9.48
C ASN A 465 0.73 -14.80 -9.90
N THR A 466 0.96 -14.62 -11.20
CA THR A 466 2.21 -14.06 -11.73
C THR A 466 1.88 -12.76 -12.45
N ILE A 467 2.43 -11.66 -11.98
CA ILE A 467 2.23 -10.31 -12.51
C ILE A 467 3.54 -9.89 -13.17
N LEU A 468 3.53 -9.72 -14.49
CA LEU A 468 4.71 -9.31 -15.25
C LEU A 468 4.49 -7.95 -15.88
N LEU A 469 5.53 -7.09 -15.80
CA LEU A 469 5.63 -5.82 -16.51
C LEU A 469 6.94 -5.79 -17.30
N GLU A 470 7.04 -4.87 -18.25
CA GLU A 470 8.26 -4.79 -19.07
C GLU A 470 9.48 -4.39 -18.24
N ARG A 471 9.39 -3.31 -17.46
CA ARG A 471 10.48 -2.76 -16.64
C ARG A 471 9.88 -1.91 -15.51
N LEU A 472 10.56 -1.82 -14.37
CA LEU A 472 10.16 -0.94 -13.28
C LEU A 472 10.46 0.53 -13.65
N THR A 473 9.50 1.19 -14.27
CA THR A 473 9.51 2.63 -14.56
C THR A 473 8.61 3.37 -13.57
N PRO A 474 8.65 4.70 -13.51
CA PRO A 474 7.65 5.47 -12.75
C PRO A 474 6.21 5.12 -13.13
N GLU A 475 5.94 5.02 -14.42
CA GLU A 475 4.63 4.60 -14.96
C GLU A 475 4.24 3.18 -14.47
N ALA A 476 5.18 2.22 -14.52
CA ALA A 476 4.95 0.85 -14.05
C ALA A 476 4.64 0.80 -12.55
N LEU A 477 5.29 1.64 -11.73
CA LEU A 477 4.98 1.73 -10.31
C LEU A 477 3.55 2.24 -10.09
N GLY A 478 3.16 3.31 -10.80
CA GLY A 478 1.79 3.83 -10.74
C GLY A 478 0.75 2.76 -11.10
N LYS A 479 1.02 1.98 -12.15
CA LYS A 479 0.16 0.86 -12.56
C LYS A 479 0.03 -0.21 -11.48
N LEU A 480 1.14 -0.61 -10.85
CA LEU A 480 1.11 -1.62 -9.79
C LEU A 480 0.32 -1.13 -8.57
N VAL A 481 0.51 0.12 -8.16
CA VAL A 481 -0.23 0.67 -7.02
C VAL A 481 -1.73 0.73 -7.33
N ALA A 482 -2.13 1.29 -8.48
CA ALA A 482 -3.54 1.38 -8.87
C ALA A 482 -4.20 0.00 -9.03
N LEU A 483 -3.45 -1.02 -9.50
CA LEU A 483 -3.93 -2.39 -9.58
C LEU A 483 -4.41 -2.89 -8.21
N TYR A 484 -3.63 -2.67 -7.16
CA TYR A 484 -4.01 -3.07 -5.79
C TYR A 484 -5.05 -2.15 -5.17
N GLU A 485 -5.01 -0.83 -5.39
CA GLU A 485 -6.05 0.10 -4.93
C GLU A 485 -7.45 -0.33 -5.39
N HIS A 486 -7.59 -0.63 -6.68
CA HIS A 486 -8.88 -1.04 -7.25
C HIS A 486 -9.24 -2.50 -6.94
N SER A 487 -8.26 -3.37 -6.72
CA SER A 487 -8.51 -4.72 -6.19
C SER A 487 -9.10 -4.66 -4.78
N VAL A 488 -8.56 -3.82 -3.91
CA VAL A 488 -9.07 -3.55 -2.56
C VAL A 488 -10.49 -2.98 -2.61
N PHE A 489 -10.73 -2.01 -3.50
CA PHE A 489 -12.07 -1.45 -3.72
C PHE A 489 -13.07 -2.51 -4.16
N THR A 490 -12.68 -3.38 -5.10
CA THR A 490 -13.51 -4.50 -5.58
C THR A 490 -13.93 -5.39 -4.42
N GLN A 491 -12.99 -5.80 -3.58
CA GLN A 491 -13.26 -6.64 -2.41
C GLN A 491 -14.18 -5.93 -1.41
N GLY A 492 -13.89 -4.67 -1.07
CA GLY A 492 -14.69 -3.89 -0.13
C GLY A 492 -16.15 -3.70 -0.56
N VAL A 493 -16.38 -3.49 -1.87
CA VAL A 493 -17.73 -3.41 -2.42
C VAL A 493 -18.47 -4.74 -2.30
N ILE A 494 -17.81 -5.87 -2.56
CA ILE A 494 -18.44 -7.19 -2.45
C ILE A 494 -18.75 -7.52 -1.00
N TRP A 495 -17.83 -7.24 -0.07
CA TRP A 495 -18.03 -7.42 1.38
C TRP A 495 -18.96 -6.37 1.99
N ASP A 496 -19.39 -5.37 1.23
CA ASP A 496 -20.25 -4.28 1.69
C ASP A 496 -19.67 -3.51 2.88
N VAL A 497 -18.35 -3.29 2.91
CA VAL A 497 -17.63 -2.55 3.97
C VAL A 497 -17.15 -1.19 3.50
N ASP A 498 -16.95 -0.24 4.44
CA ASP A 498 -16.34 1.05 4.11
C ASP A 498 -14.82 0.92 4.05
N SER A 499 -14.28 0.85 2.83
CA SER A 499 -12.84 0.71 2.59
C SER A 499 -12.04 2.00 2.84
N PHE A 500 -12.69 3.13 3.15
CA PHE A 500 -12.04 4.45 3.10
C PHE A 500 -11.99 5.18 4.44
N ASP A 501 -12.60 4.61 5.50
CA ASP A 501 -12.44 5.05 6.88
C ASP A 501 -11.40 4.20 7.65
N GLN A 502 -11.11 4.55 8.90
CA GLN A 502 -10.14 3.86 9.77
C GLN A 502 -10.45 4.01 11.26
N TRP A 503 -11.70 3.84 11.68
CA TRP A 503 -12.12 3.99 13.09
C TRP A 503 -11.36 3.10 14.07
N GLY A 504 -10.86 1.95 13.62
CA GLY A 504 -10.12 0.97 14.44
C GLY A 504 -8.81 1.50 15.06
N VAL A 505 -8.24 2.60 14.55
CA VAL A 505 -6.99 3.18 15.06
C VAL A 505 -7.22 4.32 16.06
N GLU A 506 -8.46 4.75 16.31
CA GLU A 506 -8.72 5.95 17.12
C GLU A 506 -8.62 5.69 18.63
N LEU A 507 -9.11 4.54 19.12
CA LEU A 507 -9.12 4.24 20.55
C LEU A 507 -7.71 4.25 21.17
N GLY A 508 -6.73 3.64 20.47
CA GLY A 508 -5.34 3.59 20.93
C GLY A 508 -4.73 4.99 21.11
N LYS A 509 -5.03 5.92 20.20
CA LYS A 509 -4.55 7.31 20.28
C LYS A 509 -5.08 8.03 21.52
N VAL A 510 -6.38 7.89 21.80
CA VAL A 510 -7.02 8.50 22.98
C VAL A 510 -6.42 7.96 24.28
N LEU A 511 -6.22 6.64 24.37
CA LEU A 511 -5.59 6.02 25.53
C LEU A 511 -4.12 6.44 25.69
N ALA A 512 -3.37 6.51 24.59
CA ALA A 512 -1.98 6.93 24.61
C ALA A 512 -1.82 8.37 25.14
N GLN A 513 -2.64 9.31 24.70
CA GLN A 513 -2.60 10.70 25.20
C GLN A 513 -2.79 10.79 26.72
N ARG A 514 -3.71 9.99 27.26
CA ARG A 514 -3.93 9.92 28.70
C ARG A 514 -2.73 9.33 29.44
N ILE A 515 -2.19 8.21 28.95
CA ILE A 515 -1.03 7.54 29.54
C ILE A 515 0.21 8.43 29.48
N ILE A 516 0.43 9.18 28.39
CA ILE A 516 1.55 10.13 28.28
C ILE A 516 1.51 11.12 29.43
N ALA A 517 0.36 11.75 29.71
CA ALA A 517 0.23 12.68 30.83
C ALA A 517 0.55 12.02 32.19
N GLU A 518 0.16 10.75 32.38
CA GLU A 518 0.45 9.98 33.60
C GLU A 518 1.96 9.63 33.70
N LEU A 519 2.63 9.36 32.59
CA LEU A 519 4.07 9.07 32.56
C LEU A 519 4.94 10.31 32.76
N GLU A 520 4.45 11.49 32.37
CA GLU A 520 5.13 12.78 32.49
C GLU A 520 4.87 13.47 33.83
N ALA A 521 3.85 13.04 34.58
CA ALA A 521 3.49 13.63 35.85
C ALA A 521 4.67 13.63 36.84
N THR A 522 4.94 14.77 37.45
CA THR A 522 6.01 14.92 38.46
C THR A 522 5.65 14.30 39.81
N THR A 523 4.36 14.17 40.10
CA THR A 523 3.80 13.51 41.29
C THR A 523 3.18 12.17 40.91
N GLU A 524 2.87 11.33 41.92
CA GLU A 524 2.20 10.04 41.66
C GLU A 524 0.77 10.29 41.11
N PRO A 525 0.49 9.87 39.88
CA PRO A 525 -0.83 10.08 39.28
C PRO A 525 -1.86 9.10 39.84
N VAL A 526 -3.12 9.52 39.84
CA VAL A 526 -4.25 8.61 40.10
C VAL A 526 -4.49 7.81 38.81
N LEU A 527 -4.19 6.51 38.86
CA LEU A 527 -4.35 5.62 37.71
C LEU A 527 -5.73 4.94 37.74
N SER A 528 -6.45 4.99 36.63
CA SER A 528 -7.75 4.33 36.46
C SER A 528 -7.76 3.46 35.20
N HIS A 529 -6.74 2.61 35.08
CA HIS A 529 -6.61 1.59 34.05
C HIS A 529 -6.87 0.20 34.63
N ASP A 530 -6.88 -0.82 33.77
CA ASP A 530 -6.86 -2.20 34.22
C ASP A 530 -5.59 -2.49 35.06
N SER A 531 -5.59 -3.61 35.77
CA SER A 531 -4.48 -3.94 36.67
C SER A 531 -3.14 -4.11 35.97
N SER A 532 -3.13 -4.61 34.72
CA SER A 532 -1.89 -4.80 33.95
C SER A 532 -1.34 -3.46 33.51
N THR A 533 -2.14 -2.60 32.87
CA THR A 533 -1.72 -1.26 32.43
C THR A 533 -1.24 -0.42 33.61
N THR A 534 -1.97 -0.43 34.74
CA THR A 534 -1.58 0.25 35.98
C THR A 534 -0.22 -0.23 36.49
N ALA A 535 0.01 -1.53 36.52
CA ALA A 535 1.28 -2.12 36.97
C ALA A 535 2.45 -1.72 36.04
N LEU A 536 2.23 -1.71 34.72
CA LEU A 536 3.22 -1.32 33.72
C LEU A 536 3.61 0.17 33.85
N ILE A 537 2.63 1.06 34.03
CA ILE A 537 2.88 2.50 34.24
C ILE A 537 3.72 2.72 35.49
N ARG A 538 3.34 2.10 36.61
CA ARG A 538 4.10 2.20 37.88
C ARG A 538 5.52 1.65 37.74
N ARG A 539 5.68 0.50 37.09
CA ARG A 539 7.00 -0.09 36.85
C ARG A 539 7.87 0.81 36.00
N TYR A 540 7.34 1.33 34.89
CA TYR A 540 8.07 2.24 34.02
C TYR A 540 8.52 3.51 34.77
N ARG A 541 7.59 4.17 35.47
CA ARG A 541 7.90 5.39 36.26
C ARG A 541 8.99 5.15 37.31
N LYS A 542 8.87 4.03 38.04
CA LYS A 542 9.88 3.65 39.05
C LYS A 542 11.26 3.47 38.43
N LEU A 543 11.38 2.84 37.27
CA LEU A 543 12.68 2.57 36.64
C LEU A 543 13.23 3.79 35.89
N LYS A 544 12.37 4.65 35.34
CA LYS A 544 12.76 5.91 34.68
C LYS A 544 13.37 6.91 35.68
N SER A 545 12.99 6.83 36.94
CA SER A 545 13.47 7.72 38.02
C SER A 545 14.84 7.31 38.61
N LEU A 546 15.37 6.15 38.20
CA LEU A 546 16.70 5.64 38.58
C LEU A 546 17.73 6.01 37.52
#